data_54d3074fbf04a7ff31b9a87bfd9f459b
#
_entry.id   54d3074fbf04a7ff31b9a87bfd9f459b
#
_cell.length_a   1.000
_cell.length_b   1.000
_cell.length_c   1.000
_cell.angle_alpha   90.00
_cell.angle_beta   90.00
_cell.angle_gamma   90.00
#
_symmetry.space_group_name_H-M   'P 1'
#
loop_
_entity.id
_entity.type
_entity.pdbx_description
1 polymer ?
#
loop_
_entity_poly.entity_id
_entity_poly.type
_entity_poly.pdbx_seq_one_letter_code
_entity_poly.pdbx_strand_id
1 'polypeptide(L)'
;MKIDYLLLDVFTRTALSGNPLAVVREADGLLDDQMQRVANELNLSETVFIRRPKSERHTAAVRIFTPMRELPFAGHPTVGVAVALGLEHKTSAVRIEEQIGVITCVIERIDRRTGHARFAIPHLPLVAGKPPDKTKIALALGLEPDEIGCGMLKPTVHTAGVVYYLVPVRNAQALARIETQRGGWNEVFPLPMHAVYAYTATPEESGNDYAARMFAPDLGEDAATGSAAAALIGPLSEQCEDGMTDYVIRQGMEMGRPSRIEVQIRKDGEQLTHGAIGGDALIVGQGSLELD
;
A
#
# COMPACT_ATOMS: atom_id res chain seq x y z
N MET A 1 -6.08 -10.10 -29.64
CA MET A 1 -7.08 -10.28 -28.55
C MET A 1 -7.32 -8.94 -27.89
N LYS A 2 -8.58 -8.54 -27.65
CA LYS A 2 -8.91 -7.31 -26.94
C LYS A 2 -9.08 -7.58 -25.45
N ILE A 3 -8.48 -6.76 -24.61
CA ILE A 3 -8.66 -6.78 -23.14
C ILE A 3 -9.12 -5.41 -22.66
N ASP A 4 -10.12 -5.39 -21.78
CA ASP A 4 -10.66 -4.16 -21.22
C ASP A 4 -10.12 -3.95 -19.79
N TYR A 5 -9.84 -2.69 -19.43
CA TYR A 5 -9.40 -2.33 -18.10
C TYR A 5 -10.12 -1.11 -17.56
N LEU A 6 -10.18 -1.04 -16.23
CA LEU A 6 -10.52 0.15 -15.47
C LEU A 6 -9.26 0.83 -14.99
N LEU A 7 -9.29 2.16 -14.90
CA LEU A 7 -8.30 2.96 -14.21
C LEU A 7 -8.93 3.52 -12.95
N LEU A 8 -8.31 3.24 -11.81
CA LEU A 8 -8.75 3.72 -10.50
C LEU A 8 -7.68 4.60 -9.87
N ASP A 9 -8.13 5.52 -9.04
CA ASP A 9 -7.29 6.20 -8.05
C ASP A 9 -7.65 5.65 -6.67
N VAL A 10 -6.66 5.10 -5.95
CA VAL A 10 -6.85 4.38 -4.68
C VAL A 10 -6.32 5.21 -3.52
N PHE A 11 -6.97 5.08 -2.36
CA PHE A 11 -6.77 5.87 -1.16
C PHE A 11 -7.12 7.35 -1.32
N THR A 12 -8.14 7.62 -2.14
CA THR A 12 -8.64 8.97 -2.39
C THR A 12 -10.08 8.96 -2.87
N ARG A 13 -10.78 10.10 -2.70
CA ARG A 13 -12.08 10.42 -3.34
C ARG A 13 -11.93 11.44 -4.47
N THR A 14 -10.73 11.94 -4.68
CA THR A 14 -10.45 12.99 -5.67
C THR A 14 -9.75 12.36 -6.87
N ALA A 15 -10.28 12.57 -8.06
CA ALA A 15 -9.63 12.11 -9.29
C ALA A 15 -8.23 12.74 -9.45
N LEU A 16 -7.32 11.97 -10.02
CA LEU A 16 -5.92 12.33 -10.25
C LEU A 16 -5.11 12.56 -8.95
N SER A 17 -5.57 11.95 -7.87
CA SER A 17 -4.89 11.86 -6.56
C SER A 17 -4.72 10.39 -6.17
N GLY A 18 -4.19 10.11 -4.98
CA GLY A 18 -4.02 8.73 -4.52
C GLY A 18 -3.05 7.91 -5.37
N ASN A 19 -3.11 6.59 -5.26
CA ASN A 19 -2.27 5.67 -6.04
C ASN A 19 -3.03 5.13 -7.27
N PRO A 20 -2.54 5.36 -8.50
CA PRO A 20 -3.21 4.89 -9.70
C PRO A 20 -3.09 3.37 -9.83
N LEU A 21 -4.20 2.74 -10.24
CA LEU A 21 -4.31 1.30 -10.41
C LEU A 21 -5.03 0.96 -11.71
N ALA A 22 -4.45 0.07 -12.51
CA ALA A 22 -5.18 -0.57 -13.59
C ALA A 22 -5.77 -1.91 -13.13
N VAL A 23 -7.04 -2.15 -13.47
CA VAL A 23 -7.73 -3.41 -13.19
C VAL A 23 -8.20 -4.01 -14.52
N VAL A 24 -7.46 -5.00 -15.01
CA VAL A 24 -7.78 -5.74 -16.23
C VAL A 24 -8.86 -6.75 -15.92
N ARG A 25 -9.94 -6.70 -16.69
CA ARG A 25 -11.08 -7.59 -16.55
C ARG A 25 -10.89 -8.86 -17.37
N GLU A 26 -11.51 -9.96 -16.93
CA GLU A 26 -11.59 -11.22 -17.70
C GLU A 26 -10.23 -11.73 -18.21
N ALA A 27 -9.22 -11.72 -17.34
CA ALA A 27 -7.83 -12.06 -17.71
C ALA A 27 -7.54 -13.57 -17.76
N ASP A 28 -8.56 -14.45 -17.78
CA ASP A 28 -8.36 -15.91 -17.80
C ASP A 28 -7.61 -16.41 -19.02
N GLY A 29 -7.75 -15.74 -20.16
CA GLY A 29 -7.08 -16.11 -21.41
C GLY A 29 -5.65 -15.58 -21.56
N LEU A 30 -5.17 -14.76 -20.61
CA LEU A 30 -3.83 -14.18 -20.67
C LEU A 30 -2.76 -15.14 -20.11
N LEU A 31 -1.66 -15.23 -20.82
CA LEU A 31 -0.45 -15.91 -20.37
C LEU A 31 0.33 -15.02 -19.38
N ASP A 32 1.23 -15.61 -18.60
CA ASP A 32 2.02 -14.92 -17.59
C ASP A 32 2.87 -13.79 -18.19
N ASP A 33 3.51 -14.05 -19.31
CA ASP A 33 4.32 -13.06 -20.03
C ASP A 33 3.47 -11.92 -20.62
N GLN A 34 2.25 -12.21 -21.07
CA GLN A 34 1.32 -11.20 -21.56
C GLN A 34 0.86 -10.29 -20.43
N MET A 35 0.52 -10.82 -19.24
CA MET A 35 0.18 -10.02 -18.08
C MET A 35 1.34 -9.11 -17.65
N GLN A 36 2.57 -9.64 -17.63
CA GLN A 36 3.76 -8.85 -17.31
C GLN A 36 4.00 -7.73 -18.35
N ARG A 37 3.83 -8.02 -19.63
CA ARG A 37 3.98 -7.03 -20.71
C ARG A 37 2.92 -5.94 -20.62
N VAL A 38 1.66 -6.30 -20.32
CA VAL A 38 0.58 -5.32 -20.11
C VAL A 38 0.87 -4.43 -18.91
N ALA A 39 1.34 -4.98 -17.79
CA ALA A 39 1.73 -4.19 -16.63
C ALA A 39 2.90 -3.24 -16.94
N ASN A 40 3.87 -3.68 -17.74
CA ASN A 40 4.97 -2.84 -18.18
C ASN A 40 4.51 -1.73 -19.13
N GLU A 41 3.59 -2.00 -20.07
CA GLU A 41 3.03 -1.03 -21.01
C GLU A 41 2.24 0.06 -20.30
N LEU A 42 1.39 -0.32 -19.35
CA LEU A 42 0.60 0.63 -18.56
C LEU A 42 1.48 1.46 -17.60
N ASN A 43 2.61 0.91 -17.17
CA ASN A 43 3.64 1.56 -16.37
C ASN A 43 3.10 2.31 -15.13
N LEU A 44 2.10 1.71 -14.47
CA LEU A 44 1.59 2.15 -13.18
C LEU A 44 2.32 1.40 -12.06
N SER A 45 2.20 1.88 -10.80
CA SER A 45 2.77 1.18 -9.64
C SER A 45 2.40 -0.30 -9.66
N GLU A 46 1.12 -0.63 -9.88
CA GLU A 46 0.64 -2.00 -10.11
C GLU A 46 -0.51 -2.05 -11.12
N THR A 47 -0.64 -3.24 -11.70
CA THR A 47 -1.77 -3.66 -12.55
C THR A 47 -2.34 -4.97 -11.99
N VAL A 48 -3.66 -5.01 -11.77
CA VAL A 48 -4.38 -6.21 -11.32
C VAL A 48 -5.07 -6.89 -12.50
N PHE A 49 -4.96 -8.21 -12.54
CA PHE A 49 -5.63 -9.07 -13.52
C PHE A 49 -6.69 -9.91 -12.82
N ILE A 50 -7.97 -9.65 -13.12
CA ILE A 50 -9.09 -10.40 -12.56
C ILE A 50 -9.28 -11.70 -13.35
N ARG A 51 -9.34 -12.82 -12.63
CA ARG A 51 -9.54 -14.17 -13.14
C ARG A 51 -10.69 -14.86 -12.41
N ARG A 52 -11.16 -15.96 -12.98
CA ARG A 52 -12.15 -16.83 -12.33
C ARG A 52 -11.56 -17.40 -11.05
N PRO A 53 -12.31 -17.36 -9.94
CA PRO A 53 -11.87 -17.95 -8.68
C PRO A 53 -11.85 -19.48 -8.77
N LYS A 54 -11.00 -20.11 -7.98
CA LYS A 54 -10.96 -21.57 -7.85
C LYS A 54 -12.16 -22.14 -7.09
N SER A 55 -12.80 -21.31 -6.27
CA SER A 55 -13.97 -21.69 -5.47
C SER A 55 -15.15 -20.77 -5.81
N GLU A 56 -16.33 -21.35 -6.03
CA GLU A 56 -17.58 -20.59 -6.23
C GLU A 56 -17.99 -19.72 -5.03
N ARG A 57 -17.36 -19.95 -3.86
CA ARG A 57 -17.56 -19.13 -2.65
C ARG A 57 -16.77 -17.82 -2.69
N HIS A 58 -15.89 -17.64 -3.66
CA HIS A 58 -15.05 -16.46 -3.82
C HIS A 58 -15.55 -15.62 -4.99
N THR A 59 -15.33 -14.32 -4.91
CA THR A 59 -15.82 -13.37 -5.91
C THR A 59 -14.92 -13.36 -7.14
N ALA A 60 -13.62 -13.40 -6.93
CA ALA A 60 -12.62 -13.38 -7.99
C ALA A 60 -11.30 -13.99 -7.51
N ALA A 61 -10.46 -14.41 -8.44
CA ALA A 61 -9.03 -14.58 -8.22
C ALA A 61 -8.31 -13.40 -8.89
N VAL A 62 -7.21 -12.93 -8.30
CA VAL A 62 -6.42 -11.85 -8.89
C VAL A 62 -4.94 -12.16 -8.91
N ARG A 63 -4.27 -11.61 -9.91
CA ARG A 63 -2.82 -11.54 -9.99
C ARG A 63 -2.40 -10.08 -10.06
N ILE A 64 -1.33 -9.74 -9.33
CA ILE A 64 -0.87 -8.36 -9.15
C ILE A 64 0.53 -8.24 -9.72
N PHE A 65 0.72 -7.30 -10.63
CA PHE A 65 2.01 -7.08 -11.29
C PHE A 65 2.46 -5.63 -11.14
N THR A 66 3.71 -5.45 -10.78
CA THR A 66 4.44 -4.20 -11.05
C THR A 66 4.91 -4.20 -12.51
N PRO A 67 5.43 -3.11 -13.05
CA PRO A 67 6.08 -3.12 -14.36
C PRO A 67 7.21 -4.15 -14.50
N MET A 68 7.81 -4.58 -13.39
CA MET A 68 9.00 -5.45 -13.38
C MET A 68 8.72 -6.91 -13.01
N ARG A 69 7.70 -7.18 -12.18
CA ARG A 69 7.45 -8.51 -11.63
C ARG A 69 6.07 -8.68 -11.05
N GLU A 70 5.66 -9.93 -10.86
CA GLU A 70 4.46 -10.27 -10.08
C GLU A 70 4.71 -10.14 -8.57
N LEU A 71 3.69 -9.70 -7.85
CA LEU A 71 3.66 -9.63 -6.39
C LEU A 71 2.64 -10.62 -5.82
N PRO A 72 2.96 -11.29 -4.70
CA PRO A 72 2.03 -12.20 -4.04
C PRO A 72 0.85 -11.48 -3.38
N PHE A 73 1.03 -10.20 -3.06
CA PHE A 73 0.08 -9.33 -2.39
C PHE A 73 0.50 -7.87 -2.53
N ALA A 74 -0.49 -6.97 -2.62
CA ALA A 74 -0.25 -5.53 -2.49
C ALA A 74 -1.50 -4.82 -1.94
N GLY A 75 -1.31 -3.89 -0.98
CA GLY A 75 -2.41 -3.30 -0.21
C GLY A 75 -3.34 -2.43 -1.04
N HIS A 76 -2.82 -1.45 -1.81
CA HIS A 76 -3.67 -0.58 -2.62
C HIS A 76 -4.36 -1.32 -3.78
N PRO A 77 -3.74 -2.31 -4.48
CA PRO A 77 -4.44 -3.12 -5.45
C PRO A 77 -5.62 -3.89 -4.86
N THR A 78 -5.47 -4.46 -3.66
CA THR A 78 -6.55 -5.17 -2.96
C THR A 78 -7.73 -4.24 -2.65
N VAL A 79 -7.47 -3.01 -2.13
CA VAL A 79 -8.52 -2.00 -1.91
C VAL A 79 -9.20 -1.62 -3.22
N GLY A 80 -8.41 -1.30 -4.26
CA GLY A 80 -8.94 -0.85 -5.54
C GLY A 80 -9.79 -1.91 -6.25
N VAL A 81 -9.31 -3.16 -6.33
CA VAL A 81 -10.08 -4.24 -6.95
C VAL A 81 -11.32 -4.61 -6.13
N ALA A 82 -11.25 -4.54 -4.79
CA ALA A 82 -12.41 -4.76 -3.94
C ALA A 82 -13.52 -3.73 -4.20
N VAL A 83 -13.15 -2.45 -4.32
CA VAL A 83 -14.09 -1.39 -4.69
C VAL A 83 -14.66 -1.63 -6.09
N ALA A 84 -13.84 -1.95 -7.09
CA ALA A 84 -14.30 -2.21 -8.45
C ALA A 84 -15.32 -3.35 -8.49
N LEU A 85 -15.03 -4.49 -7.86
CA LEU A 85 -15.93 -5.65 -7.77
C LEU A 85 -17.19 -5.33 -6.95
N GLY A 86 -17.05 -4.60 -5.84
CA GLY A 86 -18.19 -4.19 -5.00
C GLY A 86 -19.17 -3.29 -5.73
N LEU A 87 -18.67 -2.35 -6.54
CA LEU A 87 -19.49 -1.47 -7.37
C LEU A 87 -20.18 -2.24 -8.51
N GLU A 88 -19.45 -3.15 -9.17
CA GLU A 88 -19.96 -3.97 -10.28
C GLU A 88 -21.06 -4.93 -9.83
N HIS A 89 -20.79 -5.70 -8.77
CA HIS A 89 -21.72 -6.71 -8.25
C HIS A 89 -22.76 -6.15 -7.26
N LYS A 90 -22.65 -4.86 -6.91
CA LYS A 90 -23.53 -4.19 -5.92
C LYS A 90 -23.56 -4.93 -4.57
N THR A 91 -22.41 -5.40 -4.11
CA THR A 91 -22.24 -6.14 -2.86
C THR A 91 -21.44 -5.33 -1.85
N SER A 92 -21.70 -5.59 -0.56
CA SER A 92 -20.96 -4.99 0.57
C SER A 92 -19.78 -5.84 1.04
N ALA A 93 -19.53 -7.00 0.42
CA ALA A 93 -18.37 -7.82 0.74
C ALA A 93 -17.94 -8.63 -0.49
N VAL A 94 -16.63 -8.78 -0.65
CA VAL A 94 -16.01 -9.66 -1.66
C VAL A 94 -14.95 -10.53 -1.02
N ARG A 95 -14.75 -11.71 -1.58
CA ARG A 95 -13.65 -12.62 -1.26
C ARG A 95 -12.76 -12.75 -2.47
N ILE A 96 -11.53 -12.33 -2.32
CA ILE A 96 -10.54 -12.27 -3.42
C ILE A 96 -9.46 -13.31 -3.12
N GLU A 97 -9.21 -14.20 -4.08
CA GLU A 97 -8.07 -15.11 -4.04
C GLU A 97 -6.82 -14.39 -4.53
N GLU A 98 -5.82 -14.26 -3.67
CA GLU A 98 -4.48 -13.81 -4.00
C GLU A 98 -3.45 -14.91 -3.72
N GLN A 99 -2.19 -14.74 -4.13
CA GLN A 99 -1.17 -15.79 -3.91
C GLN A 99 -0.95 -16.10 -2.43
N ILE A 100 -1.12 -15.09 -1.55
CA ILE A 100 -0.97 -15.26 -0.08
C ILE A 100 -2.21 -15.86 0.58
N GLY A 101 -3.30 -16.09 -0.15
CA GLY A 101 -4.54 -16.64 0.38
C GLY A 101 -5.79 -15.88 -0.02
N VAL A 102 -6.88 -16.14 0.68
CA VAL A 102 -8.17 -15.48 0.45
C VAL A 102 -8.31 -14.27 1.36
N ILE A 103 -8.52 -13.11 0.75
CA ILE A 103 -8.75 -11.85 1.45
C ILE A 103 -10.23 -11.51 1.39
N THR A 104 -10.84 -11.28 2.55
CA THR A 104 -12.21 -10.79 2.64
C THR A 104 -12.18 -9.28 2.82
N CYS A 105 -12.79 -8.57 1.88
CA CYS A 105 -12.92 -7.12 1.93
C CYS A 105 -14.39 -6.76 2.22
N VAL A 106 -14.58 -5.82 3.15
CA VAL A 106 -15.87 -5.16 3.38
C VAL A 106 -15.89 -3.88 2.57
N ILE A 107 -17.00 -3.63 1.87
CA ILE A 107 -17.13 -2.50 0.94
C ILE A 107 -18.34 -1.65 1.34
N GLU A 108 -18.14 -0.36 1.36
CA GLU A 108 -19.20 0.64 1.40
C GLU A 108 -19.23 1.39 0.07
N ARG A 109 -20.36 1.36 -0.61
CA ARG A 109 -20.57 2.12 -1.84
C ARG A 109 -20.91 3.57 -1.49
N ILE A 110 -20.11 4.51 -2.00
CA ILE A 110 -20.32 5.95 -1.79
C ILE A 110 -21.19 6.51 -2.93
N ASP A 111 -20.81 6.25 -4.18
CA ASP A 111 -21.56 6.63 -5.37
C ASP A 111 -21.38 5.60 -6.50
N ARG A 112 -21.65 6.00 -7.76
CA ARG A 112 -21.55 5.10 -8.93
C ARG A 112 -20.12 4.70 -9.28
N ARG A 113 -19.13 5.51 -8.90
CA ARG A 113 -17.70 5.35 -9.26
C ARG A 113 -16.80 5.24 -8.05
N THR A 114 -17.31 5.52 -6.86
CA THR A 114 -16.54 5.64 -5.63
C THR A 114 -17.06 4.66 -4.58
N GLY A 115 -16.15 4.00 -3.92
CA GLY A 115 -16.42 3.14 -2.77
C GLY A 115 -15.29 3.20 -1.76
N HIS A 116 -15.58 2.73 -0.57
CA HIS A 116 -14.62 2.48 0.49
C HIS A 116 -14.44 0.97 0.63
N ALA A 117 -13.21 0.49 0.81
CA ALA A 117 -12.96 -0.90 1.14
C ALA A 117 -11.97 -1.03 2.30
N ARG A 118 -12.20 -2.05 3.14
CA ARG A 118 -11.32 -2.41 4.25
C ARG A 118 -11.16 -3.92 4.29
N PHE A 119 -9.95 -4.38 4.61
CA PHE A 119 -9.65 -5.79 4.82
C PHE A 119 -8.71 -5.99 6.00
N ALA A 120 -8.86 -7.13 6.70
CA ALA A 120 -7.89 -7.56 7.69
C ALA A 120 -6.61 -8.01 7.00
N ILE A 121 -5.45 -7.53 7.47
CA ILE A 121 -4.16 -7.96 6.90
C ILE A 121 -3.97 -9.47 7.13
N PRO A 122 -3.52 -10.22 6.10
CA PRO A 122 -3.40 -11.68 6.19
C PRO A 122 -2.41 -12.16 7.24
N HIS A 123 -1.36 -11.36 7.46
CA HIS A 123 -0.30 -11.62 8.42
C HIS A 123 -0.09 -10.40 9.30
N LEU A 124 -0.13 -10.59 10.62
CA LEU A 124 0.26 -9.54 11.56
C LEU A 124 1.73 -9.19 11.38
N PRO A 125 2.11 -7.93 11.58
CA PRO A 125 3.50 -7.50 11.41
C PRO A 125 4.46 -8.24 12.34
N LEU A 126 5.60 -8.62 11.79
CA LEU A 126 6.70 -9.23 12.52
C LEU A 126 7.98 -8.42 12.30
N VAL A 127 8.85 -8.40 13.30
CA VAL A 127 10.20 -7.86 13.16
C VAL A 127 10.97 -8.70 12.14
N ALA A 128 11.46 -8.08 11.07
CA ALA A 128 12.11 -8.75 9.94
C ALA A 128 13.63 -8.49 9.86
N GLY A 129 14.21 -7.78 10.84
CA GLY A 129 15.62 -7.49 10.86
C GLY A 129 15.98 -6.35 11.80
N LYS A 130 17.23 -5.91 11.69
CA LYS A 130 17.72 -4.74 12.43
C LYS A 130 17.83 -3.55 11.46
N PRO A 131 17.41 -2.35 11.88
CA PRO A 131 17.62 -1.15 11.06
C PRO A 131 19.11 -0.82 10.98
N PRO A 132 19.54 -0.12 9.92
CA PRO A 132 20.86 0.45 9.81
C PRO A 132 21.11 1.49 10.91
N ASP A 133 22.39 1.88 11.04
CA ASP A 133 22.76 3.00 11.90
C ASP A 133 22.07 4.30 11.50
N LYS A 134 21.66 5.08 12.48
CA LYS A 134 20.91 6.32 12.33
C LYS A 134 21.61 7.33 11.41
N THR A 135 22.92 7.43 11.48
CA THR A 135 23.74 8.31 10.65
C THR A 135 23.71 7.88 9.18
N LYS A 136 23.78 6.57 8.93
CA LYS A 136 23.67 6.03 7.56
C LYS A 136 22.28 6.25 6.96
N ILE A 137 21.23 6.06 7.77
CA ILE A 137 19.86 6.34 7.36
C ILE A 137 19.72 7.82 6.98
N ALA A 138 20.17 8.73 7.84
CA ALA A 138 20.10 10.15 7.61
C ALA A 138 20.81 10.55 6.31
N LEU A 139 22.03 10.08 6.12
CA LEU A 139 22.80 10.34 4.89
C LEU A 139 22.05 9.85 3.64
N ALA A 140 21.49 8.64 3.69
CA ALA A 140 20.74 8.08 2.54
C ALA A 140 19.47 8.85 2.21
N LEU A 141 18.86 9.51 3.20
CA LEU A 141 17.63 10.30 3.06
C LEU A 141 17.88 11.81 2.87
N GLY A 142 19.15 12.26 2.89
CA GLY A 142 19.48 13.67 2.81
C GLY A 142 19.08 14.48 4.05
N LEU A 143 19.09 13.84 5.21
CA LEU A 143 18.71 14.42 6.50
C LEU A 143 19.90 14.46 7.47
N GLU A 144 19.72 15.20 8.58
CA GLU A 144 20.66 15.17 9.68
C GLU A 144 20.34 14.00 10.64
N PRO A 145 21.34 13.41 11.32
CA PRO A 145 21.13 12.28 12.23
C PRO A 145 20.13 12.54 13.37
N ASP A 146 20.00 13.77 13.84
CA ASP A 146 19.05 14.16 14.88
C ASP A 146 17.61 14.32 14.35
N GLU A 147 17.41 14.31 13.03
CA GLU A 147 16.10 14.30 12.39
C GLU A 147 15.52 12.89 12.23
N ILE A 148 16.30 11.84 12.49
CA ILE A 148 15.81 10.46 12.49
C ILE A 148 15.26 10.10 13.87
N GLY A 149 13.97 9.77 13.93
CA GLY A 149 13.20 9.48 15.15
C GLY A 149 12.08 10.48 15.36
N CYS A 150 10.97 10.04 15.98
CA CYS A 150 9.82 10.86 16.31
C CYS A 150 9.28 10.44 17.69
N GLY A 151 9.44 11.26 18.71
CA GLY A 151 9.07 10.87 20.08
C GLY A 151 9.78 9.61 20.54
N MET A 152 9.01 8.58 20.90
CA MET A 152 9.55 7.27 21.29
C MET A 152 9.82 6.35 20.08
N LEU A 153 9.32 6.69 18.90
CA LEU A 153 9.49 5.93 17.68
C LEU A 153 10.93 5.97 17.19
N LYS A 154 11.47 4.80 16.85
CA LYS A 154 12.83 4.60 16.34
C LYS A 154 12.76 3.82 15.03
N PRO A 155 13.79 3.89 14.18
CA PRO A 155 13.86 3.03 13.00
C PRO A 155 13.72 1.56 13.36
N THR A 156 12.88 0.84 12.61
CA THR A 156 12.64 -0.59 12.75
C THR A 156 12.56 -1.26 11.39
N VAL A 157 12.57 -2.59 11.36
CA VAL A 157 12.35 -3.36 10.14
C VAL A 157 11.22 -4.34 10.41
N HIS A 158 10.13 -4.21 9.68
CA HIS A 158 8.95 -5.06 9.82
C HIS A 158 8.48 -5.59 8.48
N THR A 159 7.74 -6.69 8.56
CA THR A 159 7.02 -7.29 7.43
C THR A 159 5.60 -7.64 7.83
N ALA A 160 4.66 -7.37 6.93
CA ALA A 160 3.31 -7.92 6.94
C ALA A 160 3.02 -8.60 5.58
N GLY A 161 4.07 -9.30 5.04
CA GLY A 161 4.10 -9.88 3.71
C GLY A 161 5.20 -9.27 2.83
N VAL A 162 5.44 -7.96 2.94
CA VAL A 162 6.56 -7.24 2.31
C VAL A 162 7.40 -6.59 3.39
N VAL A 163 8.73 -6.66 3.25
CA VAL A 163 9.68 -6.10 4.22
C VAL A 163 9.91 -4.61 3.98
N TYR A 164 9.81 -3.81 5.04
CA TYR A 164 10.08 -2.37 5.00
C TYR A 164 11.04 -1.92 6.10
N TYR A 165 11.92 -0.99 5.77
CA TYR A 165 12.60 -0.15 6.74
C TYR A 165 11.63 0.98 7.14
N LEU A 166 11.10 0.91 8.35
CA LEU A 166 10.19 1.90 8.90
C LEU A 166 11.03 2.96 9.62
N VAL A 167 11.09 4.15 9.04
CA VAL A 167 11.99 5.22 9.51
C VAL A 167 11.15 6.41 9.98
N PRO A 168 10.94 6.55 11.30
CA PRO A 168 10.32 7.77 11.81
C PRO A 168 11.28 8.95 11.64
N VAL A 169 10.74 10.11 11.26
CA VAL A 169 11.47 11.36 11.16
C VAL A 169 10.85 12.41 12.06
N ARG A 170 11.63 13.38 12.51
CA ARG A 170 11.30 14.32 13.59
C ARG A 170 9.97 15.06 13.41
N ASN A 171 9.66 15.49 12.18
CA ASN A 171 8.44 16.26 11.87
C ASN A 171 8.14 16.25 10.35
N ALA A 172 6.98 16.82 10.00
CA ALA A 172 6.54 16.92 8.60
C ALA A 172 7.51 17.72 7.71
N GLN A 173 8.20 18.71 8.25
CA GLN A 173 9.18 19.49 7.47
C GLN A 173 10.41 18.63 7.11
N ALA A 174 10.91 17.81 8.02
CA ALA A 174 11.97 16.85 7.74
C ALA A 174 11.52 15.80 6.72
N LEU A 175 10.28 15.29 6.86
CA LEU A 175 9.68 14.34 5.92
C LEU A 175 9.60 14.90 4.50
N ALA A 176 9.07 16.13 4.35
CA ALA A 176 8.92 16.78 3.04
C ALA A 176 10.26 17.04 2.35
N ARG A 177 11.32 17.24 3.13
CA ARG A 177 12.67 17.59 2.62
C ARG A 177 13.51 16.38 2.22
N ILE A 178 13.02 15.15 2.42
CA ILE A 178 13.78 13.94 2.05
C ILE A 178 14.12 13.97 0.57
N GLU A 179 15.43 13.84 0.30
CA GLU A 179 16.00 13.64 -1.02
C GLU A 179 16.88 12.40 -1.01
N THR A 180 16.42 11.33 -1.66
CA THR A 180 17.12 10.04 -1.64
C THR A 180 18.45 10.08 -2.37
N GLN A 181 19.51 9.64 -1.69
CA GLN A 181 20.85 9.49 -2.27
C GLN A 181 20.96 8.08 -2.86
N ARG A 182 20.91 7.96 -4.19
CA ARG A 182 20.96 6.67 -4.89
C ARG A 182 22.28 5.93 -4.73
N GLY A 183 23.40 6.67 -4.58
CA GLY A 183 24.71 6.08 -4.31
C GLY A 183 24.74 5.41 -2.95
N GLY A 184 25.02 4.09 -2.89
CA GLY A 184 25.11 3.36 -1.63
C GLY A 184 23.78 2.96 -0.99
N TRP A 185 22.63 3.21 -1.63
CA TRP A 185 21.30 2.86 -1.09
C TRP A 185 21.21 1.39 -0.68
N ASN A 186 21.61 0.46 -1.57
CA ASN A 186 21.57 -0.97 -1.31
C ASN A 186 22.55 -1.44 -0.23
N GLU A 187 23.60 -0.67 0.02
CA GLU A 187 24.54 -0.94 1.11
C GLU A 187 23.95 -0.54 2.47
N VAL A 188 23.16 0.54 2.50
CA VAL A 188 22.47 0.99 3.71
C VAL A 188 21.23 0.15 3.96
N PHE A 189 20.48 -0.20 2.93
CA PHE A 189 19.23 -0.95 3.03
C PHE A 189 19.32 -2.28 2.26
N PRO A 190 20.08 -3.27 2.75
CA PRO A 190 20.42 -4.50 2.00
C PRO A 190 19.31 -5.56 1.91
N LEU A 191 18.15 -5.36 2.58
CA LEU A 191 17.06 -6.34 2.55
C LEU A 191 16.33 -6.36 1.21
N PRO A 192 15.67 -7.46 0.87
CA PRO A 192 14.83 -7.52 -0.33
C PRO A 192 13.87 -6.34 -0.40
N MET A 193 13.65 -5.80 -1.59
CA MET A 193 12.90 -4.58 -1.89
C MET A 193 13.62 -3.27 -1.59
N HIS A 194 14.61 -3.23 -0.71
CA HIS A 194 15.36 -2.01 -0.33
C HIS A 194 14.45 -0.80 -0.02
N ALA A 195 13.21 -1.08 0.39
CA ALA A 195 12.14 -0.08 0.51
C ALA A 195 12.15 0.57 1.88
N VAL A 196 12.14 1.90 1.88
CA VAL A 196 12.08 2.73 3.08
C VAL A 196 10.71 3.42 3.15
N TYR A 197 10.03 3.24 4.27
CA TYR A 197 8.83 3.98 4.61
C TYR A 197 9.18 5.01 5.69
N ALA A 198 9.44 6.23 5.26
CA ALA A 198 9.69 7.36 6.15
C ALA A 198 8.35 7.92 6.63
N TYR A 199 8.20 8.19 7.93
CA TYR A 199 6.94 8.66 8.49
C TYR A 199 7.16 9.56 9.71
N THR A 200 6.13 10.36 10.03
CA THR A 200 6.12 11.22 11.22
C THR A 200 4.70 11.36 11.77
N ALA A 201 4.56 11.57 13.07
CA ALA A 201 3.28 11.92 13.67
C ALA A 201 2.88 13.36 13.28
N THR A 202 1.58 13.57 13.05
CA THR A 202 1.00 14.87 12.70
C THR A 202 -0.18 15.24 13.63
N PRO A 203 0.03 15.31 14.95
CA PRO A 203 -1.05 15.47 15.94
C PRO A 203 -1.83 16.79 15.81
N GLU A 204 -1.26 17.78 15.14
CA GLU A 204 -1.89 19.10 14.93
C GLU A 204 -2.80 19.13 13.70
N GLU A 205 -2.76 18.09 12.86
CA GLU A 205 -3.58 18.00 11.64
C GLU A 205 -4.86 17.22 11.91
N SER A 206 -5.99 17.92 11.93
CA SER A 206 -7.31 17.29 12.13
C SER A 206 -7.56 16.15 11.11
N GLY A 207 -7.83 14.94 11.62
CA GLY A 207 -8.17 13.77 10.82
C GLY A 207 -7.01 13.06 10.14
N ASN A 208 -5.75 13.41 10.49
CA ASN A 208 -4.56 12.69 10.08
C ASN A 208 -3.65 12.52 11.30
N ASP A 209 -3.22 11.29 11.55
CA ASP A 209 -2.37 10.97 12.71
C ASP A 209 -0.90 10.90 12.33
N TYR A 210 -0.65 10.50 11.07
CA TYR A 210 0.69 10.36 10.51
C TYR A 210 0.76 10.88 9.09
N ALA A 211 1.95 11.35 8.71
CA ALA A 211 2.33 11.58 7.33
C ALA A 211 3.47 10.63 6.96
N ALA A 212 3.50 10.16 5.71
CA ALA A 212 4.50 9.21 5.24
C ALA A 212 4.91 9.45 3.80
N ARG A 213 6.12 8.96 3.45
CA ARG A 213 6.65 8.85 2.10
C ARG A 213 7.33 7.49 1.94
N MET A 214 7.16 6.83 0.81
CA MET A 214 7.79 5.54 0.52
C MET A 214 8.76 5.65 -0.64
N PHE A 215 9.95 5.10 -0.45
CA PHE A 215 11.03 5.12 -1.45
C PHE A 215 11.55 3.71 -1.69
N ALA A 216 11.68 3.33 -2.94
CA ALA A 216 12.35 2.10 -3.36
C ALA A 216 13.20 2.36 -4.61
N PRO A 217 14.39 1.75 -4.76
CA PRO A 217 15.30 2.03 -5.88
C PRO A 217 14.67 1.80 -7.24
N ASP A 218 13.89 0.72 -7.37
CA ASP A 218 13.30 0.25 -8.62
C ASP A 218 11.99 0.97 -8.98
N LEU A 219 11.28 1.51 -7.96
CA LEU A 219 9.98 2.15 -8.12
C LEU A 219 10.05 3.68 -7.99
N GLY A 220 11.14 4.20 -7.43
CA GLY A 220 11.21 5.60 -7.04
C GLY A 220 10.40 5.87 -5.77
N GLU A 221 9.64 6.97 -5.75
CA GLU A 221 8.67 7.29 -4.70
C GLU A 221 7.28 6.76 -5.10
N ASP A 222 6.55 6.18 -4.15
CA ASP A 222 5.20 5.66 -4.35
C ASP A 222 4.16 6.55 -3.67
N ALA A 223 3.03 6.78 -4.35
CA ALA A 223 2.02 7.74 -3.92
C ALA A 223 1.21 7.29 -2.70
N ALA A 224 0.96 5.97 -2.54
CA ALA A 224 0.25 5.42 -1.38
C ALA A 224 0.53 3.92 -1.22
N THR A 225 1.18 3.56 -0.12
CA THR A 225 1.74 2.22 0.09
C THR A 225 1.02 1.47 1.21
N GLY A 226 -0.08 0.82 0.88
CA GLY A 226 -0.88 0.07 1.86
C GLY A 226 -0.13 -1.06 2.55
N SER A 227 0.80 -1.74 1.87
CA SER A 227 1.62 -2.81 2.46
C SER A 227 2.65 -2.28 3.46
N ALA A 228 3.18 -1.06 3.25
CA ALA A 228 4.04 -0.40 4.23
C ALA A 228 3.24 0.09 5.44
N ALA A 229 2.03 0.62 5.21
CA ALA A 229 1.10 0.97 6.27
C ALA A 229 0.72 -0.27 7.12
N ALA A 230 0.54 -1.44 6.48
CA ALA A 230 0.34 -2.71 7.20
C ALA A 230 1.54 -3.09 8.06
N ALA A 231 2.77 -2.95 7.56
CA ALA A 231 3.98 -3.20 8.35
C ALA A 231 4.14 -2.20 9.51
N LEU A 232 3.70 -0.94 9.32
CA LEU A 232 3.75 0.11 10.33
C LEU A 232 2.82 -0.17 11.52
N ILE A 233 1.81 -1.01 11.39
CA ILE A 233 0.98 -1.48 12.51
C ILE A 233 1.85 -2.06 13.64
N GLY A 234 2.98 -2.72 13.31
CA GLY A 234 3.89 -3.29 14.31
C GLY A 234 4.37 -2.24 15.33
N PRO A 235 5.21 -1.28 14.95
CA PRO A 235 5.69 -0.26 15.88
C PRO A 235 4.58 0.66 16.42
N LEU A 236 3.49 0.91 15.69
CA LEU A 236 2.37 1.68 16.22
C LEU A 236 1.62 0.94 17.31
N SER A 237 1.48 -0.37 17.24
CA SER A 237 0.81 -1.18 18.26
C SER A 237 1.51 -1.11 19.62
N GLU A 238 2.82 -0.84 19.66
CA GLU A 238 3.57 -0.65 20.89
C GLU A 238 3.15 0.62 21.67
N GLN A 239 2.50 1.58 20.98
CA GLN A 239 2.03 2.84 21.54
C GLN A 239 0.51 2.90 21.74
N CYS A 240 -0.22 1.90 21.24
CA CYS A 240 -1.67 1.82 21.41
C CYS A 240 -2.05 1.35 22.82
N GLU A 241 -3.14 1.87 23.32
CA GLU A 241 -3.82 1.31 24.48
C GLU A 241 -4.51 -0.02 24.15
N ASP A 242 -4.98 -0.74 25.16
CA ASP A 242 -5.78 -1.94 24.99
C ASP A 242 -7.11 -1.62 24.27
N GLY A 243 -7.55 -2.53 23.41
CA GLY A 243 -8.75 -2.36 22.60
C GLY A 243 -8.47 -2.00 21.14
N MET A 244 -9.37 -1.22 20.54
CA MET A 244 -9.33 -0.84 19.13
C MET A 244 -8.83 0.60 18.97
N THR A 245 -7.84 0.79 18.12
CA THR A 245 -7.31 2.10 17.75
C THR A 245 -7.33 2.25 16.23
N ASP A 246 -7.85 3.36 15.74
CA ASP A 246 -7.84 3.74 14.33
C ASP A 246 -6.83 4.86 14.10
N TYR A 247 -6.06 4.78 13.02
CA TYR A 247 -5.15 5.81 12.56
C TYR A 247 -5.38 6.14 11.10
N VAL A 248 -5.02 7.35 10.73
CA VAL A 248 -5.00 7.83 9.36
C VAL A 248 -3.58 8.23 8.98
N ILE A 249 -3.07 7.65 7.90
CA ILE A 249 -1.78 7.99 7.33
C ILE A 249 -2.00 8.74 6.03
N ARG A 250 -1.43 9.94 5.93
CA ARG A 250 -1.38 10.74 4.73
C ARG A 250 -0.08 10.47 3.98
N GLN A 251 -0.16 10.23 2.66
CA GLN A 251 1.00 9.97 1.80
C GLN A 251 0.82 10.65 0.44
N GLY A 252 1.90 10.83 -0.33
CA GLY A 252 1.87 11.31 -1.71
C GLY A 252 1.66 12.82 -1.89
N MET A 253 1.74 13.61 -0.82
CA MET A 253 1.58 15.06 -0.88
C MET A 253 2.65 15.71 -1.76
N GLU A 254 3.89 15.30 -1.59
CA GLU A 254 5.06 15.79 -2.31
C GLU A 254 5.06 15.38 -3.79
N MET A 255 4.32 14.33 -4.12
CA MET A 255 4.10 13.86 -5.50
C MET A 255 2.90 14.55 -6.18
N GLY A 256 2.17 15.43 -5.48
CA GLY A 256 0.91 16.00 -5.97
C GLY A 256 -0.23 14.99 -6.10
N ARG A 257 -0.11 13.84 -5.43
CA ARG A 257 -1.11 12.75 -5.39
C ARG A 257 -1.53 12.43 -3.96
N PRO A 258 -2.18 13.37 -3.27
CA PRO A 258 -2.56 13.19 -1.88
C PRO A 258 -3.42 11.94 -1.70
N SER A 259 -3.05 11.12 -0.73
CA SER A 259 -3.74 9.88 -0.38
C SER A 259 -4.01 9.80 1.12
N ARG A 260 -5.02 9.01 1.49
CA ARG A 260 -5.46 8.76 2.85
C ARG A 260 -5.63 7.26 3.08
N ILE A 261 -4.71 6.68 3.84
CA ILE A 261 -4.71 5.26 4.20
C ILE A 261 -5.25 5.13 5.62
N GLU A 262 -6.29 4.34 5.81
CA GLU A 262 -6.85 4.02 7.12
C GLU A 262 -6.21 2.75 7.66
N VAL A 263 -5.79 2.80 8.92
CA VAL A 263 -5.16 1.71 9.64
C VAL A 263 -5.95 1.44 10.89
N GLN A 264 -6.34 0.21 11.12
CA GLN A 264 -6.98 -0.22 12.35
C GLN A 264 -6.12 -1.24 13.08
N ILE A 265 -5.95 -1.05 14.38
CA ILE A 265 -5.12 -1.87 15.25
C ILE A 265 -6.00 -2.34 16.42
N ARG A 266 -5.94 -3.63 16.74
CA ARG A 266 -6.55 -4.15 17.97
C ARG A 266 -5.52 -4.88 18.81
N LYS A 267 -5.45 -4.46 20.05
CA LYS A 267 -4.69 -5.15 21.10
C LYS A 267 -5.63 -5.84 22.09
N ASP A 268 -5.13 -6.90 22.67
CA ASP A 268 -5.74 -7.59 23.80
C ASP A 268 -4.63 -7.72 24.86
N GLY A 269 -4.66 -6.80 25.82
CA GLY A 269 -3.52 -6.48 26.68
C GLY A 269 -2.33 -5.97 25.88
N GLU A 270 -1.18 -6.63 26.01
CA GLU A 270 0.03 -6.29 25.27
C GLU A 270 0.11 -6.91 23.86
N GLN A 271 -0.79 -7.85 23.55
CA GLN A 271 -0.74 -8.61 22.32
C GLN A 271 -1.49 -7.91 21.19
N LEU A 272 -0.82 -7.70 20.04
CA LEU A 272 -1.47 -7.34 18.78
C LEU A 272 -2.27 -8.55 18.26
N THR A 273 -3.60 -8.40 18.16
CA THR A 273 -4.52 -9.49 17.76
C THR A 273 -5.17 -9.27 16.41
N HIS A 274 -5.21 -8.01 15.92
CA HIS A 274 -5.81 -7.68 14.65
C HIS A 274 -5.17 -6.43 14.05
N GLY A 275 -5.04 -6.41 12.74
CA GLY A 275 -4.69 -5.25 11.94
C GLY A 275 -5.54 -5.21 10.68
N ALA A 276 -5.95 -4.02 10.27
CA ALA A 276 -6.66 -3.84 9.00
C ALA A 276 -6.18 -2.58 8.28
N ILE A 277 -6.30 -2.63 6.96
CA ILE A 277 -6.05 -1.51 6.05
C ILE A 277 -7.33 -1.21 5.31
N GLY A 278 -7.61 0.07 5.14
CA GLY A 278 -8.77 0.54 4.39
C GLY A 278 -8.52 1.88 3.71
N GLY A 279 -9.46 2.25 2.88
CA GLY A 279 -9.49 3.55 2.23
C GLY A 279 -10.46 3.60 1.06
N ASP A 280 -10.62 4.80 0.54
CA ASP A 280 -11.49 5.05 -0.60
C ASP A 280 -10.79 4.73 -1.92
N ALA A 281 -11.57 4.37 -2.93
CA ALA A 281 -11.08 4.30 -4.30
C ALA A 281 -12.20 4.75 -5.26
N LEU A 282 -11.78 5.37 -6.36
CA LEU A 282 -12.72 5.78 -7.38
C LEU A 282 -12.26 5.38 -8.79
N ILE A 283 -13.21 5.03 -9.64
CA ILE A 283 -12.98 4.74 -11.05
C ILE A 283 -12.86 6.09 -11.78
N VAL A 284 -11.70 6.36 -12.34
CA VAL A 284 -11.40 7.61 -13.08
C VAL A 284 -11.45 7.43 -14.59
N GLY A 285 -11.32 6.20 -15.07
CA GLY A 285 -11.32 5.93 -16.50
C GLY A 285 -11.50 4.45 -16.82
N GLN A 286 -11.62 4.19 -18.12
CA GLN A 286 -11.61 2.84 -18.68
C GLN A 286 -10.99 2.87 -20.07
N GLY A 287 -10.43 1.76 -20.48
CA GLY A 287 -9.81 1.62 -21.78
C GLY A 287 -9.75 0.18 -22.24
N SER A 288 -9.18 -0.04 -23.42
CA SER A 288 -8.90 -1.38 -23.93
C SER A 288 -7.52 -1.41 -24.59
N LEU A 289 -6.86 -2.56 -24.51
CA LEU A 289 -5.63 -2.87 -25.24
C LEU A 289 -5.91 -3.96 -26.25
N GLU A 290 -5.28 -3.88 -27.41
CA GLU A 290 -5.30 -4.94 -28.42
C GLU A 290 -3.96 -5.66 -28.37
N LEU A 291 -4.00 -6.97 -28.11
CA LEU A 291 -2.85 -7.85 -28.08
C LEU A 291 -2.86 -8.75 -29.31
N ASP A 292 -1.67 -9.00 -29.85
CA ASP A 292 -1.46 -9.92 -30.99
C ASP A 292 -1.75 -11.38 -30.61
#